data_b264df65b72f7e687582ecb71d1e7546
#
_entry.id   b264df65b72f7e687582ecb71d1e7546
#
_cell.length_a   1.000
_cell.length_b   1.000
_cell.length_c   1.000
_cell.angle_alpha   90.00
_cell.angle_beta   90.00
_cell.angle_gamma   90.00
#
_symmetry.space_group_name_H-M   'P 1'
#
loop_
_entity.id
_entity.type
_entity.pdbx_description
1 polymer ?
#
loop_
_entity_poly.entity_id
_entity_poly.type
_entity_poly.pdbx_seq_one_letter_code
_entity_poly.pdbx_strand_id
1 'polypeptide(L)'
;MGRKSKKIIVALALLSGISFFLFARADEEEKYVRLVKAQSVNIITDADGKAFRKAVDATFLHNGTLLICDTAYWRVDENIINAKGNVRLSQEGTELTSEKLDYYVNDNLAQFRGGVVQLRDKENNILRTHFLDYNTADSVAVFSKGASMKDKDGQIIESLDGTYSSKAKLFTFEKDVNMFTDSVFIKTQALDYHTDSQKAVFRTYIDFWKDDNMLTASSGWYERNDEIFFFTGDVHGITDKQETWCDSLYFYRIPNNVLMKGSIQLQDSLHNTTAVSRYLFYEDSLSTVTLRKEAAVAIVT
;
A
#
# COMPACT_ATOMS: atom_id res chain seq x y z
N MET A 1 63.59 57.80 -23.09
CA MET A 1 62.29 58.13 -23.62
C MET A 1 61.58 56.82 -23.94
N GLY A 2 60.50 56.36 -23.39
CA GLY A 2 59.45 56.93 -22.64
C GLY A 2 58.66 55.81 -21.96
N ARG A 3 58.26 56.10 -20.77
CA ARG A 3 57.28 55.36 -19.94
C ARG A 3 55.92 55.24 -20.65
N LYS A 4 55.30 54.04 -20.57
CA LYS A 4 53.85 53.73 -20.57
C LYS A 4 53.71 52.20 -20.92
N SER A 5 53.13 51.35 -20.18
CA SER A 5 52.01 51.43 -19.28
C SER A 5 51.92 50.16 -18.47
N LYS A 6 52.05 50.26 -17.17
CA LYS A 6 51.62 49.21 -16.22
C LYS A 6 50.26 49.67 -15.68
N LYS A 7 49.19 49.32 -16.31
CA LYS A 7 47.81 49.48 -15.78
C LYS A 7 46.83 48.78 -16.67
N ILE A 8 46.76 47.47 -16.72
CA ILE A 8 45.60 46.70 -17.18
C ILE A 8 45.87 45.21 -16.80
N ILE A 9 46.11 44.87 -15.56
CA ILE A 9 46.06 43.47 -15.07
C ILE A 9 45.59 43.45 -13.59
N VAL A 10 44.64 44.29 -13.22
CA VAL A 10 44.06 44.20 -11.85
C VAL A 10 42.52 44.16 -11.87
N ALA A 11 41.91 44.15 -13.04
CA ALA A 11 40.44 44.20 -13.16
C ALA A 11 39.79 42.83 -13.57
N LEU A 12 40.54 41.71 -13.64
CA LEU A 12 39.99 40.43 -14.03
C LEU A 12 40.07 39.35 -12.95
N ALA A 13 40.47 39.67 -11.73
CA ALA A 13 40.57 38.75 -10.61
C ALA A 13 39.47 38.89 -9.54
N LEU A 14 38.43 39.71 -9.80
CA LEU A 14 37.33 39.95 -8.86
C LEU A 14 35.95 39.46 -9.34
N LEU A 15 35.89 38.66 -10.41
CA LEU A 15 34.63 38.11 -10.97
C LEU A 15 34.53 36.58 -10.93
N SER A 16 35.46 35.90 -10.24
CA SER A 16 35.41 34.42 -10.07
C SER A 16 35.14 33.97 -8.64
N GLY A 17 34.70 34.87 -7.76
CA GLY A 17 34.49 34.59 -6.35
C GLY A 17 33.01 34.52 -5.91
N ILE A 18 32.04 34.55 -6.85
CA ILE A 18 30.61 34.37 -6.53
C ILE A 18 30.13 33.12 -7.26
N SER A 19 30.68 31.98 -6.85
CA SER A 19 30.21 30.69 -7.28
C SER A 19 29.98 29.82 -6.07
N PHE A 20 28.74 29.40 -5.92
CA PHE A 20 28.33 28.20 -5.17
C PHE A 20 28.50 28.24 -3.64
N PHE A 21 27.70 29.07 -2.98
CA PHE A 21 27.08 28.63 -1.74
C PHE A 21 25.56 28.46 -1.97
N LEU A 22 25.18 27.55 -2.85
CA LEU A 22 23.95 26.79 -2.68
C LEU A 22 24.24 25.83 -1.52
N PHE A 23 24.10 26.35 -0.31
CA PHE A 23 23.89 25.50 0.85
C PHE A 23 22.61 24.73 0.55
N ALA A 24 22.76 23.43 0.34
CA ALA A 24 21.70 22.51 0.69
C ALA A 24 21.36 22.84 2.15
N ARG A 25 20.29 23.61 2.35
CA ARG A 25 19.63 23.67 3.64
C ARG A 25 19.21 22.22 3.86
N ALA A 26 19.92 21.51 4.74
CA ALA A 26 19.36 20.38 5.41
C ALA A 26 18.04 20.93 5.98
N ASP A 27 16.91 20.31 5.62
CA ASP A 27 15.64 20.64 6.23
C ASP A 27 15.81 20.37 7.73
N GLU A 28 16.09 21.41 8.52
CA GLU A 28 15.95 21.32 9.97
C GLU A 28 14.49 21.04 10.22
N GLU A 29 14.19 19.88 10.81
CA GLU A 29 12.82 19.52 11.22
C GLU A 29 12.22 20.69 12.02
N GLU A 30 11.08 21.23 11.54
CA GLU A 30 10.40 22.31 12.25
C GLU A 30 9.92 21.80 13.62
N LYS A 31 10.53 22.25 14.69
CA LYS A 31 10.19 21.85 16.07
C LYS A 31 8.73 22.16 16.46
N TYR A 32 8.11 23.14 15.79
CA TYR A 32 6.78 23.63 16.13
C TYR A 32 5.88 23.67 14.89
N VAL A 33 4.63 23.32 15.12
CA VAL A 33 3.59 23.48 14.10
C VAL A 33 3.26 24.98 13.92
N ARG A 34 3.01 25.40 12.68
CA ARG A 34 2.60 26.77 12.33
C ARG A 34 1.11 26.81 11.98
N LEU A 35 0.37 27.73 12.59
CA LEU A 35 -0.97 28.07 12.13
C LEU A 35 -0.83 28.99 10.90
N VAL A 36 -1.21 28.49 9.73
CA VAL A 36 -1.10 29.21 8.44
C VAL A 36 -2.31 30.09 8.21
N LYS A 37 -3.50 29.58 8.56
CA LYS A 37 -4.78 30.28 8.35
C LYS A 37 -5.79 29.84 9.41
N ALA A 38 -6.63 30.77 9.85
CA ALA A 38 -7.85 30.50 10.60
C ALA A 38 -8.86 31.62 10.34
N GLN A 39 -10.15 31.32 10.44
CA GLN A 39 -11.22 32.35 10.43
C GLN A 39 -11.18 33.14 11.73
N SER A 40 -10.99 32.47 12.86
CA SER A 40 -10.81 33.07 14.17
C SER A 40 -9.93 32.23 15.07
N VAL A 41 -9.26 32.91 16.03
CA VAL A 41 -8.46 32.28 17.08
C VAL A 41 -8.84 32.91 18.40
N ASN A 42 -9.27 32.07 19.36
CA ASN A 42 -9.62 32.52 20.72
C ASN A 42 -8.73 31.77 21.73
N ILE A 43 -8.27 32.48 22.76
CA ILE A 43 -7.60 31.85 23.90
C ILE A 43 -8.69 31.45 24.89
N ILE A 44 -8.71 30.17 25.28
CA ILE A 44 -9.65 29.59 26.21
C ILE A 44 -8.84 28.98 27.34
N THR A 45 -9.33 29.10 28.58
CA THR A 45 -8.73 28.46 29.75
C THR A 45 -9.63 27.30 30.16
N ASP A 46 -9.06 26.13 30.41
CA ASP A 46 -9.79 24.97 30.92
C ASP A 46 -10.05 25.08 32.42
N ALA A 47 -10.72 24.07 32.98
CA ALA A 47 -11.06 24.04 34.41
C ALA A 47 -9.83 23.98 35.34
N ASP A 48 -8.70 23.51 34.82
CA ASP A 48 -7.42 23.39 35.54
C ASP A 48 -6.53 24.65 35.39
N GLY A 49 -7.05 25.71 34.72
CA GLY A 49 -6.34 26.97 34.50
C GLY A 49 -5.34 26.95 33.35
N LYS A 50 -5.26 25.86 32.55
CA LYS A 50 -4.38 25.78 31.39
C LYS A 50 -5.00 26.49 30.19
N ALA A 51 -4.20 27.36 29.54
CA ALA A 51 -4.62 28.06 28.33
C ALA A 51 -4.39 27.22 27.07
N PHE A 52 -5.36 27.22 26.17
CA PHE A 52 -5.23 26.66 24.84
C PHE A 52 -5.87 27.57 23.79
N ARG A 53 -5.49 27.40 22.54
CA ARG A 53 -6.04 28.18 21.42
C ARG A 53 -7.13 27.38 20.72
N LYS A 54 -8.34 27.93 20.61
CA LYS A 54 -9.40 27.42 19.74
C LYS A 54 -9.31 28.17 18.41
N ALA A 55 -8.97 27.45 17.35
CA ALA A 55 -8.96 27.96 15.97
C ALA A 55 -10.14 27.40 15.21
N VAL A 56 -10.82 28.25 14.40
CA VAL A 56 -11.96 27.88 13.55
C VAL A 56 -11.54 27.99 12.09
N ASP A 57 -11.96 27.05 11.24
CA ASP A 57 -11.54 26.91 9.84
C ASP A 57 -10.02 26.99 9.70
N ALA A 58 -9.36 26.11 10.43
CA ALA A 58 -7.93 26.18 10.68
C ALA A 58 -7.12 25.37 9.67
N THR A 59 -5.97 25.94 9.30
CA THR A 59 -4.94 25.28 8.50
C THR A 59 -3.61 25.36 9.23
N PHE A 60 -3.00 24.21 9.50
CA PHE A 60 -1.69 24.11 10.12
C PHE A 60 -0.68 23.49 9.15
N LEU A 61 0.59 23.83 9.32
CA LEU A 61 1.72 23.27 8.59
C LEU A 61 2.81 22.84 9.56
N HIS A 62 3.31 21.60 9.36
CA HIS A 62 4.43 21.04 10.12
C HIS A 62 5.21 20.07 9.23
N ASN A 63 6.51 20.31 9.00
CA ASN A 63 7.39 19.42 8.21
C ASN A 63 6.77 18.96 6.88
N GLY A 64 6.21 19.88 6.10
CA GLY A 64 5.53 19.54 4.83
C GLY A 64 4.16 18.87 4.98
N THR A 65 3.72 18.58 6.20
CA THR A 65 2.38 18.04 6.49
C THR A 65 1.38 19.20 6.66
N LEU A 66 0.32 19.18 5.86
CA LEU A 66 -0.77 20.16 5.90
C LEU A 66 -1.97 19.56 6.60
N LEU A 67 -2.43 20.17 7.70
CA LEU A 67 -3.63 19.80 8.44
C LEU A 67 -4.70 20.89 8.28
N ILE A 68 -5.90 20.50 7.85
CA ILE A 68 -7.08 21.36 7.70
C ILE A 68 -8.21 20.77 8.54
N CYS A 69 -9.00 21.60 9.24
CA CYS A 69 -10.16 21.17 10.00
C CYS A 69 -11.11 22.33 10.29
N ASP A 70 -12.36 22.02 10.61
CA ASP A 70 -13.36 23.03 11.00
C ASP A 70 -13.02 23.67 12.34
N THR A 71 -12.55 22.89 13.32
CA THR A 71 -12.17 23.41 14.65
C THR A 71 -10.96 22.66 15.17
N ALA A 72 -9.98 23.40 15.66
CA ALA A 72 -8.82 22.85 16.37
C ALA A 72 -8.71 23.42 17.79
N TYR A 73 -8.39 22.58 18.74
CA TYR A 73 -7.96 22.93 20.09
C TYR A 73 -6.45 22.69 20.19
N TRP A 74 -5.68 23.77 20.17
CA TRP A 74 -4.23 23.74 20.09
C TRP A 74 -3.59 24.11 21.42
N ARG A 75 -2.95 23.13 22.07
CA ARG A 75 -2.11 23.32 23.27
C ARG A 75 -0.69 23.60 22.79
N VAL A 76 -0.32 24.88 22.75
CA VAL A 76 0.96 25.32 22.16
C VAL A 76 2.15 24.79 22.96
N ASP A 77 2.06 24.81 24.28
CA ASP A 77 3.16 24.42 25.17
C ASP A 77 3.41 22.91 25.14
N GLU A 78 2.34 22.13 24.97
CA GLU A 78 2.40 20.66 24.83
C GLU A 78 2.65 20.22 23.39
N ASN A 79 2.53 21.13 22.42
CA ASN A 79 2.61 20.88 20.98
C ASN A 79 1.60 19.80 20.51
N ILE A 80 0.34 19.92 20.99
CA ILE A 80 -0.76 18.99 20.68
C ILE A 80 -1.89 19.74 19.99
N ILE A 81 -2.43 19.16 18.91
CA ILE A 81 -3.61 19.66 18.22
C ILE A 81 -4.71 18.58 18.26
N ASN A 82 -5.86 18.93 18.86
CA ASN A 82 -7.07 18.12 18.78
C ASN A 82 -7.99 18.75 17.72
N ALA A 83 -8.06 18.18 16.53
CA ALA A 83 -8.86 18.66 15.40
C ALA A 83 -10.20 17.93 15.31
N LYS A 84 -11.25 18.67 14.91
CA LYS A 84 -12.64 18.16 14.78
C LYS A 84 -13.32 18.76 13.55
N GLY A 85 -14.11 17.95 12.89
CA GLY A 85 -14.92 18.33 11.73
C GLY A 85 -14.08 18.46 10.47
N ASN A 86 -14.47 17.74 9.41
CA ASN A 86 -13.85 17.76 8.08
C ASN A 86 -12.30 17.72 8.13
N VAL A 87 -11.76 16.90 9.03
CA VAL A 87 -10.31 16.81 9.21
C VAL A 87 -9.69 16.22 7.96
N ARG A 88 -8.67 16.93 7.43
CA ARG A 88 -7.84 16.48 6.31
C ARG A 88 -6.38 16.72 6.63
N LEU A 89 -5.56 15.68 6.50
CA LEU A 89 -4.11 15.76 6.59
C LEU A 89 -3.53 15.31 5.26
N SER A 90 -2.63 16.11 4.69
CA SER A 90 -2.00 15.83 3.40
C SER A 90 -0.50 15.92 3.52
N GLN A 91 0.19 14.90 3.02
CA GLN A 91 1.64 14.83 2.98
C GLN A 91 2.10 14.02 1.77
N GLU A 92 3.02 14.56 0.97
CA GLU A 92 3.68 13.85 -0.16
C GLU A 92 2.73 13.09 -1.10
N GLY A 93 1.49 13.59 -1.27
CA GLY A 93 0.45 12.99 -2.13
C GLY A 93 -0.37 11.89 -1.45
N THR A 94 -0.16 11.60 -0.17
CA THR A 94 -1.07 10.85 0.67
C THR A 94 -2.06 11.81 1.32
N GLU A 95 -3.34 11.49 1.29
CA GLU A 95 -4.42 12.25 1.93
C GLU A 95 -5.15 11.36 2.94
N LEU A 96 -5.28 11.85 4.18
CA LEU A 96 -6.06 11.20 5.24
C LEU A 96 -7.22 12.11 5.64
N THR A 97 -8.41 11.52 5.78
CA THR A 97 -9.62 12.25 6.21
C THR A 97 -10.33 11.53 7.34
N SER A 98 -10.94 12.30 8.25
CA SER A 98 -11.71 11.77 9.39
C SER A 98 -12.62 12.86 9.99
N GLU A 99 -13.40 12.49 11.01
CA GLU A 99 -14.14 13.47 11.83
C GLU A 99 -13.26 14.06 12.95
N LYS A 100 -12.27 13.30 13.44
CA LYS A 100 -11.43 13.68 14.59
C LYS A 100 -9.99 13.25 14.36
N LEU A 101 -9.07 14.09 14.84
CA LEU A 101 -7.65 13.83 14.84
C LEU A 101 -7.03 14.36 16.13
N ASP A 102 -6.22 13.55 16.78
CA ASP A 102 -5.28 13.98 17.82
C ASP A 102 -3.88 13.94 17.25
N TYR A 103 -3.24 15.11 17.06
CA TYR A 103 -1.90 15.23 16.51
C TYR A 103 -0.89 15.60 17.59
N TYR A 104 -0.04 14.66 17.94
CA TYR A 104 1.09 14.79 18.87
C TYR A 104 2.33 15.17 18.08
N VAL A 105 2.56 16.47 17.94
CA VAL A 105 3.56 17.00 17.01
C VAL A 105 4.98 16.58 17.37
N ASN A 106 5.32 16.57 18.68
CA ASN A 106 6.64 16.15 19.17
C ASN A 106 6.96 14.67 18.86
N ASP A 107 5.92 13.83 18.75
CA ASP A 107 6.04 12.41 18.46
C ASP A 107 5.85 12.09 16.96
N ASN A 108 5.59 13.11 16.16
CA ASN A 108 5.22 12.96 14.75
C ASN A 108 4.01 12.02 14.56
N LEU A 109 3.12 11.93 15.55
CA LEU A 109 2.01 10.96 15.60
C LEU A 109 0.66 11.64 15.40
N ALA A 110 -0.04 11.28 14.34
CA ALA A 110 -1.40 11.71 14.02
C ALA A 110 -2.38 10.54 14.18
N GLN A 111 -3.27 10.59 15.18
CA GLN A 111 -4.25 9.55 15.48
C GLN A 111 -5.63 9.94 14.96
N PHE A 112 -6.07 9.25 13.90
CA PHE A 112 -7.36 9.48 13.25
C PHE A 112 -8.46 8.62 13.87
N ARG A 113 -9.57 9.26 14.21
CA ARG A 113 -10.70 8.63 14.90
C ARG A 113 -12.02 9.28 14.47
N GLY A 114 -13.13 8.63 14.85
CA GLY A 114 -14.48 9.12 14.61
C GLY A 114 -14.99 8.80 13.20
N GLY A 115 -16.10 8.04 13.16
CA GLY A 115 -16.70 7.62 11.89
C GLY A 115 -15.77 6.78 11.03
N VAL A 116 -15.79 7.02 9.72
CA VAL A 116 -14.89 6.38 8.76
C VAL A 116 -13.64 7.24 8.57
N VAL A 117 -12.49 6.64 8.81
CA VAL A 117 -11.19 7.20 8.44
C VAL A 117 -10.84 6.71 7.04
N GLN A 118 -10.46 7.61 6.15
CA GLN A 118 -10.04 7.26 4.80
C GLN A 118 -8.61 7.71 4.55
N LEU A 119 -7.78 6.83 4.02
CA LEU A 119 -6.49 7.14 3.43
C LEU A 119 -6.58 6.96 1.92
N ARG A 120 -6.09 7.95 1.17
CA ARG A 120 -5.91 7.87 -0.28
C ARG A 120 -4.43 8.06 -0.60
N ASP A 121 -3.85 7.18 -1.39
CA ASP A 121 -2.48 7.31 -1.88
C ASP A 121 -2.39 8.02 -3.24
N LYS A 122 -1.17 8.17 -3.76
CA LYS A 122 -0.90 8.80 -5.07
C LYS A 122 -1.49 8.02 -6.25
N GLU A 123 -1.57 6.72 -6.12
CA GLU A 123 -2.06 5.79 -7.14
C GLU A 123 -3.60 5.66 -7.12
N ASN A 124 -4.29 6.45 -6.25
CA ASN A 124 -5.72 6.41 -5.99
C ASN A 124 -6.24 5.12 -5.35
N ASN A 125 -5.40 4.40 -4.62
CA ASN A 125 -5.87 3.36 -3.72
C ASN A 125 -6.52 4.01 -2.51
N ILE A 126 -7.67 3.49 -2.09
CA ILE A 126 -8.47 4.06 -0.99
C ILE A 126 -8.63 3.01 0.10
N LEU A 127 -7.99 3.24 1.25
CA LEU A 127 -8.18 2.45 2.47
C LEU A 127 -9.26 3.12 3.34
N ARG A 128 -10.18 2.33 3.88
CA ARG A 128 -11.18 2.75 4.86
C ARG A 128 -11.08 1.91 6.12
N THR A 129 -11.09 2.58 7.27
CA THR A 129 -11.02 1.94 8.59
C THR A 129 -11.69 2.84 9.64
N HIS A 130 -11.71 2.42 10.90
CA HIS A 130 -12.17 3.25 12.03
C HIS A 130 -11.02 3.71 12.93
N PHE A 131 -9.86 3.06 12.84
CA PHE A 131 -8.69 3.33 13.68
C PHE A 131 -7.44 3.36 12.81
N LEU A 132 -6.84 4.55 12.69
CA LEU A 132 -5.61 4.74 11.94
C LEU A 132 -4.68 5.69 12.70
N ASP A 133 -3.45 5.27 12.87
CA ASP A 133 -2.36 6.06 13.42
C ASP A 133 -1.34 6.32 12.29
N TYR A 134 -0.94 7.57 12.09
CA TYR A 134 -0.03 7.97 11.03
C TYR A 134 1.21 8.63 11.61
N ASN A 135 2.39 8.06 11.32
CA ASN A 135 3.66 8.69 11.61
C ASN A 135 4.05 9.63 10.47
N THR A 136 4.11 10.95 10.75
CA THR A 136 4.39 11.98 9.73
C THR A 136 5.88 12.07 9.36
N ALA A 137 6.82 11.60 10.20
CA ALA A 137 8.25 11.57 9.88
C ALA A 137 8.58 10.40 8.94
N ASP A 138 8.03 9.23 9.22
CA ASP A 138 8.27 8.03 8.43
C ASP A 138 7.33 7.88 7.23
N SER A 139 6.22 8.63 7.22
CA SER A 139 5.13 8.53 6.24
C SER A 139 4.49 7.13 6.24
N VAL A 140 4.26 6.59 7.44
CA VAL A 140 3.68 5.26 7.65
C VAL A 140 2.35 5.37 8.39
N ALA A 141 1.30 4.77 7.82
CA ALA A 141 0.02 4.55 8.48
C ALA A 141 -0.05 3.14 9.05
N VAL A 142 -0.62 3.02 10.25
CA VAL A 142 -0.96 1.74 10.90
C VAL A 142 -2.45 1.71 11.14
N PHE A 143 -3.13 0.67 10.69
CA PHE A 143 -4.56 0.47 10.94
C PHE A 143 -4.81 -0.82 11.70
N SER A 144 -5.89 -0.86 12.46
CA SER A 144 -6.28 -2.01 13.27
C SER A 144 -7.80 -2.11 13.42
N LYS A 145 -8.28 -3.28 13.84
CA LYS A 145 -9.70 -3.59 14.05
C LYS A 145 -10.55 -3.56 12.78
N GLY A 146 -9.92 -3.87 11.66
CA GLY A 146 -10.58 -3.98 10.36
C GLY A 146 -10.34 -2.78 9.45
N ALA A 147 -9.99 -3.11 8.22
CA ALA A 147 -9.88 -2.15 7.12
C ALA A 147 -10.25 -2.82 5.79
N SER A 148 -10.72 -2.00 4.86
CA SER A 148 -10.97 -2.38 3.47
C SER A 148 -10.25 -1.40 2.55
N MET A 149 -9.36 -1.90 1.70
CA MET A 149 -8.69 -1.12 0.66
C MET A 149 -9.31 -1.46 -0.68
N LYS A 150 -9.60 -0.44 -1.47
CA LYS A 150 -10.00 -0.57 -2.87
C LYS A 150 -8.99 0.13 -3.75
N ASP A 151 -8.45 -0.59 -4.73
CA ASP A 151 -7.56 0.01 -5.72
C ASP A 151 -8.34 0.76 -6.82
N LYS A 152 -7.61 1.43 -7.71
CA LYS A 152 -8.17 2.20 -8.83
C LYS A 152 -8.97 1.34 -9.82
N ASP A 153 -8.69 0.04 -9.92
CA ASP A 153 -9.27 -0.90 -10.89
C ASP A 153 -10.37 -1.78 -10.27
N GLY A 154 -10.70 -1.52 -9.00
CA GLY A 154 -11.83 -2.14 -8.32
C GLY A 154 -11.49 -3.37 -7.49
N GLN A 155 -10.23 -3.81 -7.42
CA GLN A 155 -9.78 -4.86 -6.53
C GLN A 155 -9.97 -4.42 -5.06
N ILE A 156 -10.44 -5.32 -4.23
CA ILE A 156 -10.67 -5.08 -2.80
C ILE A 156 -9.79 -6.01 -1.99
N ILE A 157 -9.11 -5.46 -0.98
CA ILE A 157 -8.36 -6.23 0.01
C ILE A 157 -8.83 -5.81 1.40
N GLU A 158 -9.19 -6.78 2.22
CA GLU A 158 -9.66 -6.57 3.60
C GLU A 158 -8.78 -7.32 4.58
N SER A 159 -8.57 -6.79 5.77
CA SER A 159 -7.86 -7.44 6.87
C SER A 159 -8.21 -6.83 8.22
N LEU A 160 -7.84 -7.49 9.31
CA LEU A 160 -8.00 -6.92 10.66
C LEU A 160 -6.95 -5.87 10.96
N ASP A 161 -5.70 -6.11 10.60
CA ASP A 161 -4.57 -5.22 10.89
C ASP A 161 -3.72 -5.00 9.64
N GLY A 162 -2.92 -3.94 9.64
CA GLY A 162 -1.95 -3.71 8.58
C GLY A 162 -1.32 -2.33 8.62
N THR A 163 -0.48 -2.06 7.62
CA THR A 163 0.25 -0.81 7.47
C THR A 163 0.21 -0.32 6.02
N TYR A 164 0.45 0.98 5.84
CA TYR A 164 0.76 1.57 4.56
C TYR A 164 2.00 2.45 4.67
N SER A 165 3.00 2.21 3.84
CA SER A 165 4.17 3.07 3.68
C SER A 165 4.12 3.81 2.36
N SER A 166 3.99 5.14 2.38
CA SER A 166 3.95 5.93 1.15
C SER A 166 5.32 5.96 0.45
N LYS A 167 6.41 5.91 1.21
CA LYS A 167 7.78 5.87 0.67
C LYS A 167 8.08 4.55 -0.04
N ALA A 168 7.63 3.43 0.55
CA ALA A 168 7.80 2.10 -0.03
C ALA A 168 6.70 1.76 -1.05
N LYS A 169 5.63 2.55 -1.15
CA LYS A 169 4.43 2.30 -1.96
C LYS A 169 3.84 0.91 -1.69
N LEU A 170 3.72 0.58 -0.41
CA LEU A 170 3.42 -0.75 0.06
C LEU A 170 2.32 -0.73 1.11
N PHE A 171 1.23 -1.47 0.86
CA PHE A 171 0.32 -1.92 1.90
C PHE A 171 0.73 -3.31 2.38
N THR A 172 0.76 -3.51 3.70
CA THR A 172 0.78 -4.83 4.32
C THR A 172 -0.55 -5.10 4.97
N PHE A 173 -1.12 -6.27 4.74
CA PHE A 173 -2.38 -6.72 5.32
C PHE A 173 -2.10 -7.97 6.15
N GLU A 174 -2.64 -8.01 7.36
CA GLU A 174 -2.40 -9.09 8.31
C GLU A 174 -3.67 -9.48 9.04
N LYS A 175 -3.80 -10.76 9.34
CA LYS A 175 -4.93 -11.41 10.01
C LYS A 175 -6.24 -11.36 9.21
N ASP A 176 -6.76 -12.51 8.88
CA ASP A 176 -8.01 -12.69 8.13
C ASP A 176 -8.05 -11.85 6.85
N VAL A 177 -7.01 -11.99 6.03
CA VAL A 177 -6.88 -11.26 4.78
C VAL A 177 -7.77 -11.89 3.72
N ASN A 178 -8.67 -11.07 3.16
CA ASN A 178 -9.54 -11.45 2.04
C ASN A 178 -9.26 -10.52 0.86
N MET A 179 -9.02 -11.11 -0.31
CA MET A 179 -8.81 -10.36 -1.55
C MET A 179 -9.85 -10.74 -2.58
N PHE A 180 -10.48 -9.74 -3.17
CA PHE A 180 -11.48 -9.89 -4.23
C PHE A 180 -10.96 -9.18 -5.47
N THR A 181 -10.85 -9.89 -6.58
CA THR A 181 -10.47 -9.32 -7.87
C THR A 181 -11.23 -10.02 -8.99
N ASP A 182 -12.02 -9.26 -9.73
CA ASP A 182 -12.95 -9.78 -10.76
C ASP A 182 -13.80 -10.96 -10.23
N SER A 183 -13.65 -12.17 -10.78
CA SER A 183 -14.36 -13.39 -10.32
C SER A 183 -13.52 -14.28 -9.39
N VAL A 184 -12.43 -13.74 -8.84
CA VAL A 184 -11.51 -14.49 -7.96
C VAL A 184 -11.64 -14.02 -6.53
N PHE A 185 -11.71 -14.97 -5.59
CA PHE A 185 -11.65 -14.75 -4.16
C PHE A 185 -10.46 -15.48 -3.55
N ILE A 186 -9.71 -14.81 -2.69
CA ILE A 186 -8.53 -15.36 -2.02
C ILE A 186 -8.60 -15.07 -0.53
N LYS A 187 -8.31 -16.12 0.27
CA LYS A 187 -8.07 -16.02 1.70
C LYS A 187 -6.63 -16.32 2.04
N THR A 188 -6.05 -15.54 2.95
CA THR A 188 -4.71 -15.75 3.49
C THR A 188 -4.58 -15.08 4.88
N GLN A 189 -3.44 -15.22 5.55
CA GLN A 189 -3.19 -14.53 6.81
C GLN A 189 -2.26 -13.32 6.66
N ALA A 190 -1.50 -13.24 5.56
CA ALA A 190 -0.60 -12.11 5.31
C ALA A 190 -0.40 -11.88 3.81
N LEU A 191 -0.56 -10.61 3.40
CA LEU A 191 -0.45 -10.16 2.02
C LEU A 191 0.27 -8.81 1.96
N ASP A 192 1.21 -8.68 1.02
CA ASP A 192 1.84 -7.43 0.66
C ASP A 192 1.32 -6.96 -0.71
N TYR A 193 0.84 -5.70 -0.78
CA TYR A 193 0.35 -5.11 -2.02
C TYR A 193 1.21 -3.90 -2.42
N HIS A 194 1.94 -4.06 -3.51
CA HIS A 194 2.76 -3.02 -4.12
C HIS A 194 1.89 -2.13 -5.02
N THR A 195 1.72 -0.87 -4.65
CA THR A 195 0.74 0.02 -5.29
C THR A 195 1.18 0.51 -6.67
N ASP A 196 2.48 0.61 -6.92
CA ASP A 196 3.04 1.04 -8.19
C ASP A 196 3.01 -0.05 -9.28
N SER A 197 3.27 -1.29 -8.91
CA SER A 197 3.24 -2.45 -9.81
C SER A 197 1.90 -3.19 -9.82
N GLN A 198 0.99 -2.86 -8.89
CA GLN A 198 -0.28 -3.58 -8.68
C GLN A 198 -0.07 -5.09 -8.45
N LYS A 199 0.99 -5.42 -7.71
CA LYS A 199 1.35 -6.78 -7.38
C LYS A 199 0.96 -7.14 -5.96
N ALA A 200 0.18 -8.20 -5.79
CA ALA A 200 -0.13 -8.81 -4.51
C ALA A 200 0.79 -10.01 -4.27
N VAL A 201 1.47 -10.05 -3.12
CA VAL A 201 2.33 -11.16 -2.70
C VAL A 201 1.71 -11.81 -1.47
N PHE A 202 1.32 -13.07 -1.58
CA PHE A 202 0.75 -13.86 -0.49
C PHE A 202 1.89 -14.51 0.28
N ARG A 203 2.10 -14.07 1.52
CA ARG A 203 3.24 -14.51 2.35
C ARG A 203 2.98 -15.79 3.13
N THR A 204 1.73 -16.22 3.20
CA THR A 204 1.30 -17.39 3.95
C THR A 204 0.37 -18.24 3.10
N TYR A 205 -0.09 -19.38 3.68
CA TYR A 205 -1.03 -20.30 3.06
C TYR A 205 -2.21 -19.56 2.40
N ILE A 206 -2.59 -20.06 1.22
CA ILE A 206 -3.59 -19.47 0.33
C ILE A 206 -4.73 -20.47 0.16
N ASP A 207 -5.95 -19.98 0.35
CA ASP A 207 -7.15 -20.57 -0.22
C ASP A 207 -7.60 -19.66 -1.37
N PHE A 208 -7.73 -20.19 -2.56
CA PHE A 208 -8.12 -19.49 -3.78
C PHE A 208 -9.37 -20.13 -4.38
N TRP A 209 -10.32 -19.30 -4.79
CA TRP A 209 -11.56 -19.74 -5.47
C TRP A 209 -11.77 -18.93 -6.75
N LYS A 210 -12.16 -19.63 -7.80
CA LYS A 210 -12.66 -19.06 -9.05
C LYS A 210 -13.80 -19.94 -9.55
N ASP A 211 -15.00 -19.37 -9.63
CA ASP A 211 -16.23 -20.12 -9.89
C ASP A 211 -16.38 -21.30 -8.91
N ASP A 212 -16.55 -22.52 -9.40
CA ASP A 212 -16.64 -23.75 -8.58
C ASP A 212 -15.26 -24.40 -8.33
N ASN A 213 -14.17 -23.78 -8.76
CA ASN A 213 -12.83 -24.30 -8.62
C ASN A 213 -12.15 -23.76 -7.37
N MET A 214 -11.48 -24.64 -6.65
CA MET A 214 -10.68 -24.32 -5.47
C MET A 214 -9.22 -24.68 -5.69
N LEU A 215 -8.31 -23.86 -5.18
CA LEU A 215 -6.89 -24.17 -5.14
C LEU A 215 -6.32 -23.75 -3.78
N THR A 216 -5.40 -24.56 -3.25
CA THR A 216 -4.63 -24.23 -2.07
C THR A 216 -3.13 -24.25 -2.38
N ALA A 217 -2.35 -23.41 -1.68
CA ALA A 217 -0.90 -23.36 -1.82
C ALA A 217 -0.25 -22.73 -0.57
N SER A 218 1.04 -22.98 -0.37
CA SER A 218 1.78 -22.41 0.76
C SER A 218 2.09 -20.90 0.59
N SER A 219 2.26 -20.43 -0.65
CA SER A 219 2.53 -19.03 -0.98
C SER A 219 2.30 -18.76 -2.47
N GLY A 220 2.37 -17.47 -2.86
CA GLY A 220 2.20 -17.10 -4.26
C GLY A 220 2.16 -15.59 -4.47
N TRP A 221 1.82 -15.19 -5.68
CA TRP A 221 1.61 -13.79 -6.01
C TRP A 221 0.60 -13.63 -7.16
N TYR A 222 0.01 -12.46 -7.24
CA TYR A 222 -0.80 -12.01 -8.38
C TYR A 222 -0.22 -10.73 -8.96
N GLU A 223 0.02 -10.71 -10.25
CA GLU A 223 0.50 -9.57 -11.02
C GLU A 223 -0.61 -9.10 -11.95
N ARG A 224 -1.27 -8.02 -11.56
CA ARG A 224 -2.49 -7.57 -12.23
C ARG A 224 -2.25 -7.13 -13.67
N ASN A 225 -1.14 -6.45 -13.92
CA ASN A 225 -0.84 -5.94 -15.26
C ASN A 225 -0.69 -7.04 -16.31
N ASP A 226 -0.20 -8.21 -15.89
CA ASP A 226 -0.01 -9.38 -16.74
C ASP A 226 -1.15 -10.39 -16.60
N GLU A 227 -2.08 -10.18 -15.67
CA GLU A 227 -3.20 -11.07 -15.38
C GLU A 227 -2.74 -12.49 -15.00
N ILE A 228 -1.65 -12.60 -14.22
CA ILE A 228 -1.02 -13.87 -13.87
C ILE A 228 -1.07 -14.09 -12.37
N PHE A 229 -1.61 -15.24 -11.97
CA PHE A 229 -1.42 -15.80 -10.63
C PHE A 229 -0.31 -16.84 -10.66
N PHE A 230 0.53 -16.84 -9.66
CA PHE A 230 1.53 -17.85 -9.39
C PHE A 230 1.30 -18.43 -8.00
N PHE A 231 1.33 -19.74 -7.88
CA PHE A 231 1.18 -20.50 -6.64
C PHE A 231 2.34 -21.48 -6.50
N THR A 232 2.82 -21.66 -5.29
CA THR A 232 3.93 -22.58 -5.01
C THR A 232 3.85 -23.16 -3.60
N GLY A 233 4.42 -24.36 -3.46
CA GLY A 233 4.43 -25.15 -2.23
C GLY A 233 3.12 -25.85 -1.97
N ASP A 234 3.13 -27.18 -2.12
CA ASP A 234 1.97 -28.06 -1.89
C ASP A 234 0.71 -27.58 -2.62
N VAL A 235 0.86 -27.23 -3.90
CA VAL A 235 -0.26 -26.76 -4.71
C VAL A 235 -1.24 -27.90 -4.93
N HIS A 236 -2.49 -27.67 -4.51
CA HIS A 236 -3.58 -28.64 -4.64
C HIS A 236 -4.80 -27.93 -5.23
N GLY A 237 -5.26 -28.40 -6.38
CA GLY A 237 -6.40 -27.85 -7.10
C GLY A 237 -7.54 -28.88 -7.20
N ILE A 238 -8.76 -28.39 -6.99
CA ILE A 238 -9.98 -29.19 -7.04
C ILE A 238 -11.00 -28.50 -7.94
N THR A 239 -11.58 -29.25 -8.85
CA THR A 239 -12.78 -28.89 -9.61
C THR A 239 -13.88 -29.90 -9.32
N ASP A 240 -15.06 -29.78 -9.92
CA ASP A 240 -16.15 -30.78 -9.82
C ASP A 240 -15.75 -32.17 -10.35
N LYS A 241 -14.76 -32.24 -11.22
CA LYS A 241 -14.37 -33.47 -11.94
C LYS A 241 -12.90 -33.84 -11.87
N GLN A 242 -12.05 -32.87 -11.49
CA GLN A 242 -10.61 -33.06 -11.52
C GLN A 242 -9.98 -32.66 -10.19
N GLU A 243 -8.97 -33.41 -9.80
CA GLU A 243 -8.13 -33.14 -8.65
C GLU A 243 -6.65 -33.17 -9.09
N THR A 244 -5.87 -32.18 -8.68
CA THR A 244 -4.50 -32.04 -9.16
C THR A 244 -3.56 -31.57 -8.06
N TRP A 245 -2.33 -32.07 -8.09
CA TRP A 245 -1.22 -31.69 -7.21
C TRP A 245 -0.02 -31.32 -8.05
N CYS A 246 0.75 -30.30 -7.62
CA CYS A 246 2.01 -29.95 -8.26
C CYS A 246 2.87 -29.10 -7.31
N ASP A 247 4.16 -28.91 -7.67
CA ASP A 247 5.07 -28.06 -6.88
C ASP A 247 4.80 -26.57 -7.13
N SER A 248 4.41 -26.20 -8.35
CA SER A 248 4.03 -24.83 -8.70
C SER A 248 3.05 -24.75 -9.87
N LEU A 249 2.23 -23.68 -9.86
CA LEU A 249 1.19 -23.42 -10.84
C LEU A 249 1.18 -21.96 -11.24
N TYR A 250 1.14 -21.69 -12.55
CA TYR A 250 0.82 -20.41 -13.14
C TYR A 250 -0.59 -20.45 -13.73
N PHE A 251 -1.44 -19.54 -13.33
CA PHE A 251 -2.76 -19.35 -13.91
C PHE A 251 -2.77 -18.03 -14.67
N TYR A 252 -2.82 -18.12 -16.00
CA TYR A 252 -2.97 -16.99 -16.89
C TYR A 252 -4.46 -16.70 -17.04
N ARG A 253 -4.96 -15.74 -16.30
CA ARG A 253 -6.39 -15.43 -16.22
C ARG A 253 -6.98 -15.11 -17.61
N ILE A 254 -6.22 -14.43 -18.43
CA ILE A 254 -6.47 -14.23 -19.86
C ILE A 254 -5.26 -14.79 -20.62
N PRO A 255 -5.39 -15.88 -21.36
CA PRO A 255 -6.59 -16.53 -21.93
C PRO A 255 -7.18 -17.70 -21.13
N ASN A 256 -7.08 -17.76 -19.83
CA ASN A 256 -7.54 -18.87 -18.96
C ASN A 256 -6.69 -20.14 -19.07
N ASN A 257 -5.40 -19.99 -19.32
CA ASN A 257 -4.45 -21.10 -19.44
C ASN A 257 -3.83 -21.45 -18.08
N VAL A 258 -3.44 -22.72 -17.93
CA VAL A 258 -2.75 -23.20 -16.71
C VAL A 258 -1.44 -23.88 -17.08
N LEU A 259 -0.36 -23.49 -16.40
CA LEU A 259 0.94 -24.14 -16.48
C LEU A 259 1.32 -24.70 -15.11
N MET A 260 1.48 -26.02 -15.02
CA MET A 260 1.95 -26.68 -13.82
C MET A 260 3.38 -27.21 -14.02
N LYS A 261 4.16 -27.18 -12.94
CA LYS A 261 5.54 -27.68 -12.94
C LYS A 261 5.83 -28.46 -11.67
N GLY A 262 6.74 -29.41 -11.78
CA GLY A 262 7.23 -30.22 -10.68
C GLY A 262 6.53 -31.57 -10.61
N SER A 263 6.27 -32.09 -9.42
CA SER A 263 5.70 -33.42 -9.19
C SER A 263 4.19 -33.43 -9.45
N ILE A 264 3.81 -33.38 -10.72
CA ILE A 264 2.39 -33.26 -11.11
C ILE A 264 1.69 -34.60 -11.02
N GLN A 265 0.52 -34.61 -10.36
CA GLN A 265 -0.45 -35.68 -10.35
C GLN A 265 -1.81 -35.10 -10.73
N LEU A 266 -2.53 -35.74 -11.61
CA LEU A 266 -3.88 -35.39 -12.06
C LEU A 266 -4.80 -36.59 -11.97
N GLN A 267 -5.98 -36.42 -11.40
CA GLN A 267 -7.08 -37.39 -11.43
C GLN A 267 -8.28 -36.73 -12.11
N ASP A 268 -8.85 -37.38 -13.11
CA ASP A 268 -10.04 -36.96 -13.84
C ASP A 268 -11.13 -38.02 -13.69
N SER A 269 -12.12 -37.72 -12.87
CA SER A 269 -13.24 -38.61 -12.58
C SER A 269 -14.22 -38.73 -13.75
N LEU A 270 -14.29 -37.74 -14.64
CA LEU A 270 -15.16 -37.78 -15.81
C LEU A 270 -14.71 -38.82 -16.85
N HIS A 271 -13.37 -38.89 -17.04
CA HIS A 271 -12.77 -39.77 -18.03
C HIS A 271 -12.12 -41.02 -17.40
N ASN A 272 -12.28 -41.22 -16.11
CA ASN A 272 -11.61 -42.29 -15.34
C ASN A 272 -10.10 -42.36 -15.63
N THR A 273 -9.46 -41.17 -15.68
CA THR A 273 -8.06 -41.04 -16.11
C THR A 273 -7.21 -40.53 -14.97
N THR A 274 -6.02 -41.07 -14.81
CA THR A 274 -4.96 -40.51 -13.96
C THR A 274 -3.74 -40.20 -14.80
N ALA A 275 -3.05 -39.11 -14.49
CA ALA A 275 -1.83 -38.72 -15.18
C ALA A 275 -0.77 -38.26 -14.19
N VAL A 276 0.49 -38.49 -14.54
CA VAL A 276 1.67 -37.94 -13.84
C VAL A 276 2.60 -37.32 -14.85
N SER A 277 3.28 -36.22 -14.49
CA SER A 277 4.30 -35.60 -15.31
C SER A 277 5.12 -34.60 -14.50
N ARG A 278 6.14 -33.98 -15.10
CA ARG A 278 6.85 -32.82 -14.51
C ARG A 278 6.53 -31.51 -15.20
N TYR A 279 5.73 -31.54 -16.25
CA TYR A 279 5.25 -30.37 -16.97
C TYR A 279 3.86 -30.66 -17.52
N LEU A 280 2.89 -29.79 -17.21
CA LEU A 280 1.55 -29.82 -17.75
C LEU A 280 1.20 -28.41 -18.22
N PHE A 281 0.72 -28.28 -19.44
CA PHE A 281 0.15 -27.05 -19.96
C PHE A 281 -1.27 -27.31 -20.45
N TYR A 282 -2.23 -26.63 -19.85
CA TYR A 282 -3.62 -26.58 -20.31
C TYR A 282 -3.83 -25.32 -21.12
N GLU A 283 -4.28 -25.47 -22.34
CA GLU A 283 -4.64 -24.42 -23.27
C GLU A 283 -6.16 -24.39 -23.46
N ASP A 284 -6.81 -23.37 -22.89
CA ASP A 284 -8.27 -23.27 -22.84
C ASP A 284 -8.90 -23.15 -24.22
N SER A 285 -8.34 -22.31 -25.09
CA SER A 285 -8.81 -22.07 -26.46
C SER A 285 -8.89 -23.33 -27.33
N LEU A 286 -8.03 -24.31 -27.06
CA LEU A 286 -7.96 -25.58 -27.77
C LEU A 286 -8.56 -26.74 -26.94
N SER A 287 -8.91 -26.50 -25.68
CA SER A 287 -9.34 -27.53 -24.73
C SER A 287 -8.34 -28.71 -24.67
N THR A 288 -7.03 -28.38 -24.71
CA THR A 288 -5.97 -29.39 -24.77
C THR A 288 -5.08 -29.38 -23.55
N VAL A 289 -4.68 -30.58 -23.12
CA VAL A 289 -3.67 -30.79 -22.08
C VAL A 289 -2.41 -31.37 -22.72
N THR A 290 -1.29 -30.69 -22.54
CA THR A 290 0.02 -31.18 -22.97
C THR A 290 0.84 -31.60 -21.78
N LEU A 291 1.23 -32.88 -21.72
CA LEU A 291 2.10 -33.44 -20.69
C LEU A 291 3.51 -33.65 -21.28
N ARG A 292 4.54 -33.32 -20.50
CA ARG A 292 5.96 -33.49 -20.89
C ARG A 292 6.79 -33.88 -19.67
N LYS A 293 7.95 -34.53 -19.93
CA LYS A 293 8.92 -34.94 -18.92
C LYS A 293 8.33 -35.97 -17.96
N GLU A 294 8.71 -37.22 -18.14
CA GLU A 294 8.26 -38.33 -17.31
C GLU A 294 6.73 -38.50 -17.33
N ALA A 295 6.11 -38.20 -18.47
CA ALA A 295 4.66 -38.27 -18.60
C ALA A 295 4.15 -39.69 -18.72
N ALA A 296 3.16 -40.05 -17.90
CA ALA A 296 2.41 -41.27 -17.98
C ALA A 296 0.92 -41.02 -17.77
N VAL A 297 0.07 -41.75 -18.48
CA VAL A 297 -1.39 -41.67 -18.36
C VAL A 297 -1.93 -43.07 -18.21
N ALA A 298 -2.81 -43.29 -17.24
CA ALA A 298 -3.53 -44.54 -17.02
C ALA A 298 -5.04 -44.26 -17.12
N ILE A 299 -5.76 -45.17 -17.78
CA ILE A 299 -7.22 -45.16 -17.84
C ILE A 299 -7.68 -46.30 -16.96
N VAL A 300 -8.54 -46.00 -15.99
CA VAL A 300 -9.14 -47.01 -15.12
C VAL A 300 -10.41 -47.49 -15.78
N THR A 301 -10.42 -48.77 -16.18
CA THR A 301 -11.56 -49.45 -16.83
C THR A 301 -12.40 -50.19 -15.81
#